data_9c169b547b8b9f5ba91360dd553ab007
#
_entry.id   9c169b547b8b9f5ba91360dd553ab007
#
_cell.length_a   1.000
_cell.length_b   1.000
_cell.length_c   1.000
_cell.angle_alpha   90.00
_cell.angle_beta   90.00
_cell.angle_gamma   90.00
#
_symmetry.space_group_name_H-M   'P 1'
#
loop_
_entity.id
_entity.type
_entity.pdbx_description
1 polymer ?
#
loop_
_entity_poly.entity_id
_entity_poly.type
_entity_poly.pdbx_seq_one_letter_code
_entity_poly.pdbx_strand_id
1 'polypeptide(L)'
;MISCGEASGDLYAGALVDALREIDPGVEVFGFGGERLRAAGADLIGDYRGFSVTGLSEALPVLSRSWKMLNALREAARTRRPDVFVAVDFPDFNFRLLPAMRALGVKVVYYVSPQLWAWRPARLETIRRYVDRMLVIFPFEKALYERAGVPVEFVGHPLVDLARAGQPRDAFLRANKLDPARPVLALLPGSRPSELRHVLPGLAAAAPLVAARVPGVQFLVARAPALDDGLFAPLDAVRAAGLPVAIVTGATDDVLASADAVVTASGTATVQAALHGAPMVIVYRLSAFTYAVGRRFVRVSSYGMVNLVAGRLIVPELIQDQFTPEAVAAEAASLLTDRARAEAMRRDLATVRATLGSPGASRRAARALGTGDFSTDRAMKEPEVGRANDRPTSGS
;
A
#
# COMPACT_ATOMS: atom_id res chain seq x y z
N MET A 1 -0.68 18.18 11.02
CA MET A 1 -1.82 17.23 11.00
C MET A 1 -1.57 16.13 9.99
N ILE A 2 -1.84 14.85 10.31
CA ILE A 2 -1.62 13.70 9.40
C ILE A 2 -2.91 12.88 9.29
N SER A 3 -3.20 12.33 8.09
CA SER A 3 -4.31 11.41 7.86
C SER A 3 -3.89 10.24 6.98
N CYS A 4 -4.02 9.01 7.51
CA CYS A 4 -3.77 7.74 6.82
C CYS A 4 -4.84 6.71 7.18
N GLY A 5 -5.16 5.79 6.29
CA GLY A 5 -6.33 4.91 6.45
C GLY A 5 -6.09 3.41 6.27
N GLU A 6 -4.84 2.99 6.14
CA GLU A 6 -4.46 1.58 5.93
C GLU A 6 -3.15 1.25 6.67
N ALA A 7 -2.90 -0.03 6.90
CA ALA A 7 -1.71 -0.48 7.63
C ALA A 7 -0.38 0.00 7.03
N SER A 8 -0.26 0.02 5.71
CA SER A 8 0.92 0.55 5.02
C SER A 8 1.06 2.07 5.18
N GLY A 9 -0.06 2.80 5.02
CA GLY A 9 -0.09 4.25 5.24
C GLY A 9 0.25 4.61 6.68
N ASP A 10 -0.24 3.86 7.67
CA ASP A 10 0.06 4.05 9.08
C ASP A 10 1.55 3.78 9.40
N LEU A 11 2.13 2.74 8.80
CA LEU A 11 3.56 2.45 8.90
C LEU A 11 4.41 3.61 8.36
N TYR A 12 4.05 4.14 7.18
CA TYR A 12 4.79 5.25 6.56
C TYR A 12 4.58 6.57 7.32
N ALA A 13 3.36 6.81 7.82
CA ALA A 13 3.05 7.97 8.64
C ALA A 13 3.84 7.97 9.96
N GLY A 14 3.90 6.82 10.64
CA GLY A 14 4.71 6.67 11.85
C GLY A 14 6.19 6.98 11.60
N ALA A 15 6.78 6.36 10.58
CA ALA A 15 8.17 6.59 10.21
C ALA A 15 8.45 8.05 9.77
N LEU A 16 7.45 8.73 9.18
CA LEU A 16 7.56 10.16 8.87
C LEU A 16 7.59 11.00 10.15
N VAL A 17 6.74 10.68 11.13
CA VAL A 17 6.71 11.41 12.42
C VAL A 17 8.01 11.21 13.18
N ASP A 18 8.55 9.98 13.24
CA ASP A 18 9.84 9.72 13.85
C ASP A 18 10.93 10.59 13.20
N ALA A 19 10.96 10.65 11.86
CA ALA A 19 11.93 11.47 11.12
C ALA A 19 11.69 12.98 11.30
N LEU A 20 10.45 13.44 11.47
CA LEU A 20 10.15 14.85 11.79
C LEU A 20 10.69 15.22 13.17
N ARG A 21 10.52 14.35 14.17
CA ARG A 21 11.02 14.57 15.52
C ARG A 21 12.54 14.53 15.65
N GLU A 22 13.22 13.80 14.74
CA GLU A 22 14.69 13.90 14.63
C GLU A 22 15.14 15.28 14.17
N ILE A 23 14.32 15.99 13.36
CA ILE A 23 14.63 17.33 12.83
C ILE A 23 14.15 18.40 13.80
N ASP A 24 12.93 18.28 14.31
CA ASP A 24 12.30 19.18 15.28
C ASP A 24 11.65 18.37 16.40
N PRO A 25 12.35 18.22 17.55
CA PRO A 25 11.78 17.50 18.71
C PRO A 25 10.50 18.13 19.27
N GLY A 26 10.23 19.41 19.00
CA GLY A 26 9.06 20.13 19.45
C GLY A 26 7.83 19.98 18.54
N VAL A 27 7.95 19.24 17.43
CA VAL A 27 6.83 19.10 16.49
C VAL A 27 5.61 18.45 17.12
N GLU A 28 4.47 19.12 17.04
CA GLU A 28 3.20 18.57 17.45
C GLU A 28 2.50 17.89 16.27
N VAL A 29 2.14 16.61 16.45
CA VAL A 29 1.45 15.83 15.42
C VAL A 29 0.12 15.32 15.95
N PHE A 30 -0.94 15.54 15.18
CA PHE A 30 -2.27 15.00 15.47
C PHE A 30 -2.98 14.58 14.19
N GLY A 31 -4.00 13.73 14.33
CA GLY A 31 -4.82 13.40 13.17
C GLY A 31 -5.47 12.03 13.21
N PHE A 32 -5.51 11.36 12.06
CA PHE A 32 -6.19 10.09 11.83
C PHE A 32 -5.20 9.04 11.34
N GLY A 33 -5.14 7.90 12.02
CA GLY A 33 -4.20 6.83 11.69
C GLY A 33 -4.42 5.59 12.55
N GLY A 34 -3.36 4.87 12.85
CA GLY A 34 -3.40 3.65 13.64
C GLY A 34 -2.29 3.57 14.70
N GLU A 35 -1.92 2.33 15.02
CA GLU A 35 -0.99 2.04 16.12
C GLU A 35 0.43 2.57 15.85
N ARG A 36 0.90 2.53 14.60
CA ARG A 36 2.25 3.01 14.24
C ARG A 36 2.35 4.52 14.40
N LEU A 37 1.33 5.24 13.93
CA LEU A 37 1.28 6.70 14.08
C LEU A 37 1.15 7.10 15.56
N ARG A 38 0.35 6.36 16.35
CA ARG A 38 0.24 6.55 17.80
C ARG A 38 1.56 6.30 18.51
N ALA A 39 2.24 5.18 18.19
CA ALA A 39 3.52 4.82 18.80
C ALA A 39 4.61 5.86 18.50
N ALA A 40 4.57 6.50 17.33
CA ALA A 40 5.43 7.65 17.01
C ALA A 40 5.06 8.93 17.80
N GLY A 41 4.02 8.88 18.65
CA GLY A 41 3.62 9.94 19.57
C GLY A 41 2.64 10.96 18.98
N ALA A 42 1.92 10.64 17.91
CA ALA A 42 0.84 11.49 17.41
C ALA A 42 -0.42 11.38 18.29
N ASP A 43 -1.10 12.52 18.47
CA ASP A 43 -2.39 12.58 19.12
C ASP A 43 -3.50 12.20 18.14
N LEU A 44 -4.08 10.99 18.28
CA LEU A 44 -5.07 10.48 17.36
C LEU A 44 -6.49 10.94 17.72
N ILE A 45 -7.12 11.64 16.78
CA ILE A 45 -8.55 11.99 16.81
C ILE A 45 -9.39 10.75 16.52
N GLY A 46 -8.85 9.79 15.74
CA GLY A 46 -9.50 8.53 15.44
C GLY A 46 -8.56 7.53 14.81
N ASP A 47 -9.06 6.27 14.75
CA ASP A 47 -8.32 5.11 14.28
C ASP A 47 -9.01 4.52 13.04
N TYR A 48 -8.24 4.17 12.00
CA TYR A 48 -8.78 3.59 10.76
C TYR A 48 -9.29 2.15 10.94
N ARG A 49 -8.90 1.45 12.00
CA ARG A 49 -9.42 0.12 12.34
C ARG A 49 -10.91 0.23 12.64
N GLY A 50 -11.75 -0.25 11.82
CA GLY A 50 -13.21 -0.09 11.87
C GLY A 50 -13.80 0.69 10.71
N PHE A 51 -12.95 1.14 9.77
CA PHE A 51 -13.37 1.73 8.50
C PHE A 51 -13.26 0.73 7.33
N SER A 52 -12.78 -0.49 7.57
CA SER A 52 -12.74 -1.55 6.57
C SER A 52 -14.15 -2.13 6.36
N VAL A 53 -14.68 -2.03 5.14
CA VAL A 53 -15.97 -2.60 4.75
C VAL A 53 -15.80 -4.07 4.41
N THR A 54 -16.51 -4.96 5.10
CA THR A 54 -16.51 -6.40 4.83
C THR A 54 -17.72 -6.88 4.02
N GLY A 55 -18.74 -6.01 3.78
CA GLY A 55 -19.93 -6.36 3.01
C GLY A 55 -20.87 -5.18 2.75
N LEU A 56 -21.87 -5.36 1.85
CA LEU A 56 -22.85 -4.35 1.49
C LEU A 56 -23.70 -3.88 2.69
N SER A 57 -23.98 -4.77 3.66
CA SER A 57 -24.72 -4.46 4.87
C SER A 57 -23.95 -3.55 5.84
N GLU A 58 -22.63 -3.51 5.75
CA GLU A 58 -21.75 -2.68 6.59
C GLU A 58 -21.43 -1.31 5.94
N ALA A 59 -21.83 -1.10 4.70
CA ALA A 59 -21.51 0.11 3.96
C ALA A 59 -22.15 1.37 4.58
N LEU A 60 -23.41 1.31 5.02
CA LEU A 60 -24.11 2.45 5.62
C LEU A 60 -23.51 2.89 6.98
N PRO A 61 -23.24 1.97 7.94
CA PRO A 61 -22.56 2.31 9.18
C PRO A 61 -21.15 2.90 8.95
N VAL A 62 -20.41 2.37 8.00
CA VAL A 62 -19.06 2.87 7.66
C VAL A 62 -19.13 4.27 7.03
N LEU A 63 -20.11 4.55 6.17
CA LEU A 63 -20.33 5.89 5.63
C LEU A 63 -20.63 6.90 6.73
N SER A 64 -21.51 6.57 7.68
CA SER A 64 -21.84 7.44 8.83
C SER A 64 -20.60 7.71 9.70
N ARG A 65 -19.80 6.66 10.01
CA ARG A 65 -18.56 6.82 10.76
C ARG A 65 -17.54 7.67 10.00
N SER A 66 -17.42 7.47 8.69
CA SER A 66 -16.53 8.27 7.85
C SER A 66 -16.92 9.74 7.85
N TRP A 67 -18.21 10.06 7.76
CA TRP A 67 -18.69 11.44 7.86
C TRP A 67 -18.41 12.08 9.22
N LYS A 68 -18.69 11.38 10.31
CA LYS A 68 -18.38 11.85 11.67
C LYS A 68 -16.88 12.13 11.82
N MET A 69 -16.04 11.23 11.33
CA MET A 69 -14.58 11.39 11.40
C MET A 69 -14.10 12.57 10.55
N LEU A 70 -14.61 12.72 9.30
CA LEU A 70 -14.28 13.85 8.45
C LEU A 70 -14.62 15.20 9.13
N ASN A 71 -15.77 15.27 9.82
CA ASN A 71 -16.17 16.46 10.54
C ASN A 71 -15.31 16.71 11.78
N ALA A 72 -14.97 15.66 12.54
CA ALA A 72 -14.06 15.77 13.67
C ALA A 72 -12.66 16.27 13.25
N LEU A 73 -12.14 15.76 12.12
CA LEU A 73 -10.85 16.21 11.59
C LEU A 73 -10.89 17.66 11.07
N ARG A 74 -11.99 18.07 10.43
CA ARG A 74 -12.18 19.46 10.00
C ARG A 74 -12.25 20.41 11.20
N GLU A 75 -12.99 20.03 12.25
CA GLU A 75 -13.09 20.84 13.47
C GLU A 75 -11.75 20.92 14.20
N ALA A 76 -11.02 19.81 14.31
CA ALA A 76 -9.69 19.82 14.88
C ALA A 76 -8.70 20.69 14.07
N ALA A 77 -8.78 20.66 12.74
CA ALA A 77 -7.96 21.54 11.91
C ALA A 77 -8.32 23.02 12.11
N ARG A 78 -9.62 23.34 12.29
CA ARG A 78 -10.09 24.70 12.54
C ARG A 78 -9.62 25.24 13.88
N THR A 79 -9.65 24.41 14.93
CA THR A 79 -9.30 24.80 16.30
C THR A 79 -7.80 24.80 16.56
N ARG A 80 -7.09 23.76 16.08
CA ARG A 80 -5.64 23.58 16.32
C ARG A 80 -4.76 24.24 15.27
N ARG A 81 -5.31 24.70 14.14
CA ARG A 81 -4.64 25.43 13.06
C ARG A 81 -3.28 24.83 12.67
N PRO A 82 -3.23 23.61 12.11
CA PRO A 82 -1.98 23.01 11.74
C PRO A 82 -1.29 23.80 10.61
N ASP A 83 0.02 23.92 10.64
CA ASP A 83 0.81 24.56 9.60
C ASP A 83 0.74 23.75 8.28
N VAL A 84 0.74 22.40 8.41
CA VAL A 84 0.73 21.48 7.29
C VAL A 84 -0.26 20.33 7.53
N PHE A 85 -1.02 19.99 6.50
CA PHE A 85 -1.80 18.75 6.43
C PHE A 85 -1.10 17.76 5.51
N VAL A 86 -0.71 16.62 6.05
CA VAL A 86 -0.11 15.50 5.29
C VAL A 86 -1.16 14.43 5.06
N ALA A 87 -1.61 14.29 3.82
CA ALA A 87 -2.46 13.19 3.39
C ALA A 87 -1.56 12.01 2.97
N VAL A 88 -1.66 10.87 3.65
CA VAL A 88 -0.88 9.67 3.34
C VAL A 88 -1.78 8.65 2.69
N ASP A 89 -1.60 8.40 1.37
CA ASP A 89 -2.46 7.51 0.59
C ASP A 89 -3.96 7.72 0.87
N PHE A 90 -4.78 6.66 0.96
CA PHE A 90 -6.19 6.67 1.37
C PHE A 90 -7.06 7.72 0.63
N PRO A 91 -7.07 7.71 -0.71
CA PRO A 91 -7.60 8.82 -1.52
C PRO A 91 -9.10 9.06 -1.33
N ASP A 92 -9.93 8.02 -1.18
CA ASP A 92 -11.38 8.17 -1.07
C ASP A 92 -11.82 8.96 0.18
N PHE A 93 -11.00 8.96 1.21
CA PHE A 93 -11.20 9.73 2.42
C PHE A 93 -10.45 11.07 2.37
N ASN A 94 -9.16 11.03 2.08
CA ASN A 94 -8.30 12.20 2.13
C ASN A 94 -8.72 13.30 1.16
N PHE A 95 -9.17 12.96 -0.06
CA PHE A 95 -9.66 13.95 -1.01
C PHE A 95 -10.84 14.79 -0.50
N ARG A 96 -11.63 14.26 0.45
CA ARG A 96 -12.73 15.00 1.07
C ARG A 96 -12.26 16.02 2.12
N LEU A 97 -11.02 15.91 2.62
CA LEU A 97 -10.40 16.87 3.54
C LEU A 97 -9.71 18.01 2.79
N LEU A 98 -9.17 17.78 1.58
CA LEU A 98 -8.37 18.76 0.86
C LEU A 98 -9.04 20.12 0.70
N PRO A 99 -10.33 20.25 0.29
CA PRO A 99 -10.99 21.54 0.16
C PRO A 99 -11.08 22.31 1.48
N ALA A 100 -11.33 21.60 2.60
CA ALA A 100 -11.42 22.20 3.92
C ALA A 100 -10.07 22.72 4.41
N MET A 101 -8.99 21.96 4.22
CA MET A 101 -7.63 22.39 4.54
C MET A 101 -7.23 23.62 3.76
N ARG A 102 -7.56 23.63 2.46
CA ARG A 102 -7.33 24.80 1.60
C ARG A 102 -8.09 26.05 2.07
N ALA A 103 -9.38 25.90 2.43
CA ALA A 103 -10.20 27.00 2.92
C ALA A 103 -9.68 27.60 4.26
N LEU A 104 -9.00 26.78 5.07
CA LEU A 104 -8.33 27.19 6.31
C LEU A 104 -6.93 27.79 6.07
N GLY A 105 -6.45 27.86 4.84
CA GLY A 105 -5.09 28.32 4.52
C GLY A 105 -3.99 27.33 4.90
N VAL A 106 -4.33 26.10 5.30
CA VAL A 106 -3.39 25.06 5.66
C VAL A 106 -2.68 24.54 4.41
N LYS A 107 -1.36 24.42 4.46
CA LYS A 107 -0.58 23.82 3.37
C LYS A 107 -0.87 22.33 3.28
N VAL A 108 -1.01 21.81 2.06
CA VAL A 108 -1.37 20.42 1.81
C VAL A 108 -0.24 19.70 1.12
N VAL A 109 0.31 18.70 1.79
CA VAL A 109 1.27 17.75 1.20
C VAL A 109 0.60 16.39 1.06
N TYR A 110 0.71 15.80 -0.12
CA TYR A 110 0.22 14.44 -0.33
C TYR A 110 1.42 13.48 -0.41
N TYR A 111 1.54 12.62 0.57
CA TYR A 111 2.60 11.62 0.68
C TYR A 111 2.04 10.25 0.31
N VAL A 112 2.77 9.52 -0.52
CA VAL A 112 2.32 8.28 -1.19
C VAL A 112 1.17 8.55 -2.16
N SER A 113 1.51 8.63 -3.43
CA SER A 113 0.58 8.93 -4.51
C SER A 113 -0.56 7.92 -4.58
N PRO A 114 -1.82 8.37 -4.69
CA PRO A 114 -2.89 7.47 -5.09
C PRO A 114 -2.61 6.97 -6.51
N GLN A 115 -3.00 5.73 -6.81
CA GLN A 115 -2.76 5.08 -8.10
C GLN A 115 -3.60 5.70 -9.23
N LEU A 116 -3.44 6.99 -9.50
CA LEU A 116 -4.22 7.74 -10.49
C LEU A 116 -3.96 7.26 -11.92
N TRP A 117 -2.74 6.82 -12.18
CA TRP A 117 -2.32 6.24 -13.45
C TRP A 117 -3.08 4.96 -13.81
N ALA A 118 -3.63 4.25 -12.81
CA ALA A 118 -4.38 3.02 -12.99
C ALA A 118 -5.90 3.21 -13.16
N TRP A 119 -6.51 4.21 -12.49
CA TRP A 119 -7.96 4.19 -12.28
C TRP A 119 -8.72 5.48 -12.57
N ARG A 120 -8.21 6.65 -12.22
CA ARG A 120 -9.02 7.88 -12.13
C ARG A 120 -8.23 9.14 -12.50
N PRO A 121 -7.95 9.37 -13.78
CA PRO A 121 -7.22 10.56 -14.21
C PRO A 121 -7.91 11.89 -13.82
N ALA A 122 -9.25 11.92 -13.69
CA ALA A 122 -9.97 13.11 -13.22
C ALA A 122 -9.57 13.56 -11.80
N ARG A 123 -9.04 12.68 -10.97
CA ARG A 123 -8.54 13.04 -9.64
C ARG A 123 -7.24 13.86 -9.70
N LEU A 124 -6.52 13.83 -10.80
CA LEU A 124 -5.33 14.65 -11.01
C LEU A 124 -5.65 16.13 -10.93
N GLU A 125 -6.82 16.54 -11.44
CA GLU A 125 -7.29 17.92 -11.34
C GLU A 125 -7.56 18.32 -9.87
N THR A 126 -8.11 17.41 -9.06
CA THR A 126 -8.28 17.65 -7.62
C THR A 126 -6.94 17.86 -6.93
N ILE A 127 -5.94 17.04 -7.25
CA ILE A 127 -4.58 17.21 -6.72
C ILE A 127 -4.00 18.54 -7.16
N ARG A 128 -4.06 18.87 -8.46
CA ARG A 128 -3.57 20.14 -9.00
C ARG A 128 -4.18 21.35 -8.29
N ARG A 129 -5.45 21.27 -7.92
CA ARG A 129 -6.19 22.35 -7.29
C ARG A 129 -5.88 22.53 -5.81
N TYR A 130 -5.69 21.44 -5.07
CA TYR A 130 -5.68 21.47 -3.61
C TYR A 130 -4.37 21.07 -2.97
N VAL A 131 -3.46 20.40 -3.68
CA VAL A 131 -2.19 19.90 -3.14
C VAL A 131 -1.06 20.85 -3.50
N ASP A 132 -0.30 21.26 -2.50
CA ASP A 132 0.85 22.15 -2.66
C ASP A 132 2.11 21.39 -3.11
N ARG A 133 2.26 20.16 -2.64
CA ARG A 133 3.40 19.29 -3.01
C ARG A 133 3.01 17.81 -2.93
N MET A 134 3.42 17.06 -3.93
CA MET A 134 3.35 15.60 -3.94
C MET A 134 4.70 15.03 -3.52
N LEU A 135 4.70 14.08 -2.59
CA LEU A 135 5.86 13.26 -2.22
C LEU A 135 5.59 11.84 -2.68
N VAL A 136 6.22 11.47 -3.80
CA VAL A 136 5.98 10.17 -4.45
C VAL A 136 7.05 9.17 -4.06
N ILE A 137 6.64 7.89 -4.00
CA ILE A 137 7.49 6.77 -3.57
C ILE A 137 7.94 5.87 -4.72
N PHE A 138 7.36 6.05 -5.90
CA PHE A 138 7.77 5.37 -7.13
C PHE A 138 8.31 6.38 -8.16
N PRO A 139 9.44 6.10 -8.81
CA PRO A 139 10.09 7.07 -9.70
C PRO A 139 9.24 7.43 -10.92
N PHE A 140 8.44 6.50 -11.45
CA PHE A 140 7.58 6.74 -12.61
C PHE A 140 6.44 7.72 -12.33
N GLU A 141 6.05 7.90 -11.07
CA GLU A 141 4.98 8.82 -10.68
C GLU A 141 5.39 10.28 -10.84
N LYS A 142 6.70 10.58 -10.68
CA LYS A 142 7.23 11.94 -10.77
C LYS A 142 6.87 12.59 -12.11
N ALA A 143 7.12 11.92 -13.22
CA ALA A 143 6.82 12.42 -14.55
C ALA A 143 5.32 12.66 -14.80
N LEU A 144 4.43 11.95 -14.11
CA LEU A 144 2.98 12.16 -14.18
C LEU A 144 2.60 13.53 -13.60
N TYR A 145 3.11 13.84 -12.41
CA TYR A 145 2.79 15.10 -11.72
C TYR A 145 3.50 16.30 -12.31
N GLU A 146 4.73 16.15 -12.77
CA GLU A 146 5.47 17.21 -13.51
C GLU A 146 4.69 17.64 -14.74
N ARG A 147 4.21 16.68 -15.56
CA ARG A 147 3.37 16.99 -16.75
C ARG A 147 2.05 17.67 -16.41
N ALA A 148 1.52 17.40 -15.20
CA ALA A 148 0.30 18.04 -14.73
C ALA A 148 0.54 19.41 -14.07
N GLY A 149 1.78 19.89 -13.99
CA GLY A 149 2.14 21.14 -13.32
C GLY A 149 1.92 21.10 -11.81
N VAL A 150 2.04 19.92 -11.19
CA VAL A 150 1.96 19.74 -9.73
C VAL A 150 3.38 19.64 -9.18
N PRO A 151 3.77 20.46 -8.19
CA PRO A 151 5.05 20.32 -7.53
C PRO A 151 5.21 18.91 -6.95
N VAL A 152 6.27 18.20 -7.34
CA VAL A 152 6.46 16.79 -6.98
C VAL A 152 7.92 16.50 -6.66
N GLU A 153 8.12 15.67 -5.64
CA GLU A 153 9.43 15.17 -5.25
C GLU A 153 9.39 13.64 -5.10
N PHE A 154 10.34 12.95 -5.71
CA PHE A 154 10.55 11.52 -5.47
C PHE A 154 11.42 11.35 -4.21
N VAL A 155 10.81 10.94 -3.12
CA VAL A 155 11.48 10.77 -1.83
C VAL A 155 12.03 9.36 -1.62
N GLY A 156 11.76 8.43 -2.54
CA GLY A 156 12.09 7.01 -2.40
C GLY A 156 11.02 6.24 -1.61
N HIS A 157 11.11 4.93 -1.65
CA HIS A 157 10.12 4.07 -1.02
C HIS A 157 10.47 3.80 0.45
N PRO A 158 9.57 4.10 1.43
CA PRO A 158 9.86 3.92 2.87
C PRO A 158 10.25 2.50 3.25
N LEU A 159 9.70 1.49 2.58
CA LEU A 159 10.04 0.09 2.84
C LEU A 159 11.51 -0.24 2.60
N VAL A 160 12.27 0.56 1.87
CA VAL A 160 13.74 0.38 1.73
C VAL A 160 14.42 0.44 3.10
N ASP A 161 13.87 1.25 4.01
CA ASP A 161 14.35 1.36 5.39
C ASP A 161 13.61 0.42 6.35
N LEU A 162 12.31 0.19 6.12
CA LEU A 162 11.40 -0.42 7.07
C LEU A 162 11.26 -1.93 6.90
N ALA A 163 11.45 -2.47 5.67
CA ALA A 163 11.34 -3.91 5.41
C ALA A 163 12.62 -4.62 5.89
N ARG A 164 12.60 -5.05 7.14
CA ARG A 164 13.73 -5.74 7.79
C ARG A 164 13.25 -6.93 8.59
N ALA A 165 13.89 -8.07 8.39
CA ALA A 165 13.66 -9.25 9.24
C ALA A 165 14.15 -8.94 10.66
N GLY A 166 13.35 -9.34 11.65
CA GLY A 166 13.66 -9.15 13.08
C GLY A 166 14.61 -10.21 13.61
N GLN A 167 14.74 -11.38 12.93
CA GLN A 167 15.56 -12.48 13.38
C GLN A 167 16.13 -13.30 12.21
N PRO A 168 17.20 -14.10 12.46
CA PRO A 168 17.76 -14.99 11.43
C PRO A 168 16.77 -16.07 10.99
N ARG A 169 16.79 -16.43 9.69
CA ARG A 169 15.92 -17.43 9.05
C ARG A 169 15.75 -18.71 9.88
N ASP A 170 16.85 -19.32 10.25
CA ASP A 170 16.85 -20.61 10.95
C ASP A 170 16.18 -20.52 12.33
N ALA A 171 16.43 -19.44 13.06
CA ALA A 171 15.80 -19.21 14.35
C ALA A 171 14.29 -19.02 14.21
N PHE A 172 13.88 -18.21 13.22
CA PHE A 172 12.48 -17.96 12.93
C PHE A 172 11.72 -19.23 12.53
N LEU A 173 12.30 -20.05 11.64
CA LEU A 173 11.67 -21.30 11.20
C LEU A 173 11.51 -22.28 12.36
N ARG A 174 12.56 -22.49 13.17
CA ARG A 174 12.48 -23.36 14.36
C ARG A 174 11.45 -22.88 15.38
N ALA A 175 11.38 -21.57 15.63
CA ALA A 175 10.37 -20.98 16.52
C ALA A 175 8.93 -21.25 16.04
N ASN A 176 8.74 -21.37 14.72
CA ASN A 176 7.46 -21.72 14.10
C ASN A 176 7.28 -23.22 13.80
N LYS A 177 8.12 -24.09 14.40
CA LYS A 177 8.09 -25.55 14.28
C LYS A 177 8.30 -26.05 12.82
N LEU A 178 9.07 -25.30 12.05
CA LEU A 178 9.50 -25.66 10.70
C LEU A 178 10.98 -26.02 10.67
N ASP A 179 11.36 -26.91 9.75
CA ASP A 179 12.74 -27.37 9.57
C ASP A 179 13.49 -26.43 8.61
N PRO A 180 14.57 -25.75 9.06
CA PRO A 180 15.36 -24.88 8.21
C PRO A 180 16.03 -25.55 7.01
N ALA A 181 16.22 -26.87 7.05
CA ALA A 181 16.83 -27.63 5.96
C ALA A 181 15.86 -27.98 4.83
N ARG A 182 14.57 -27.74 5.01
CA ARG A 182 13.53 -28.09 4.03
C ARG A 182 13.06 -26.86 3.26
N PRO A 183 12.56 -27.03 2.02
CA PRO A 183 12.01 -25.93 1.24
C PRO A 183 10.83 -25.24 1.93
N VAL A 184 10.79 -23.91 1.90
CA VAL A 184 9.74 -23.10 2.51
C VAL A 184 9.04 -22.26 1.46
N LEU A 185 7.73 -22.48 1.29
CA LEU A 185 6.85 -21.63 0.47
C LEU A 185 6.06 -20.71 1.37
N ALA A 186 6.28 -19.39 1.24
CA ALA A 186 5.47 -18.41 1.94
C ALA A 186 4.17 -18.11 1.17
N LEU A 187 3.07 -17.98 1.90
CA LEU A 187 1.76 -17.64 1.40
C LEU A 187 1.29 -16.34 2.04
N LEU A 188 1.08 -15.30 1.22
CA LEU A 188 0.60 -13.99 1.64
C LEU A 188 -0.76 -13.72 1.00
N PRO A 189 -1.88 -14.19 1.61
CA PRO A 189 -3.19 -14.17 0.98
C PRO A 189 -3.85 -12.77 0.95
N GLY A 190 -3.22 -11.78 1.56
CA GLY A 190 -3.71 -10.42 1.65
C GLY A 190 -3.83 -9.91 3.09
N SER A 191 -4.20 -8.65 3.24
CA SER A 191 -4.33 -7.97 4.53
C SER A 191 -5.78 -7.61 4.88
N ARG A 192 -6.72 -7.82 3.96
CA ARG A 192 -8.15 -7.50 4.13
C ARG A 192 -8.99 -8.76 4.15
N PRO A 193 -10.07 -8.83 4.95
CA PRO A 193 -10.98 -9.99 4.98
C PRO A 193 -11.51 -10.41 3.61
N SER A 194 -11.81 -9.44 2.73
CA SER A 194 -12.27 -9.71 1.37
C SER A 194 -11.21 -10.38 0.50
N GLU A 195 -9.94 -9.99 0.64
CA GLU A 195 -8.82 -10.62 -0.07
C GLU A 195 -8.66 -12.08 0.36
N LEU A 196 -8.65 -12.35 1.67
CA LEU A 196 -8.53 -13.71 2.18
C LEU A 196 -9.64 -14.63 1.67
N ARG A 197 -10.90 -14.18 1.71
CA ARG A 197 -12.04 -14.97 1.23
C ARG A 197 -11.92 -15.40 -0.24
N HIS A 198 -11.24 -14.59 -1.07
CA HIS A 198 -11.10 -14.87 -2.50
C HIS A 198 -9.78 -15.57 -2.84
N VAL A 199 -8.73 -15.36 -2.05
CA VAL A 199 -7.37 -15.84 -2.37
C VAL A 199 -7.01 -17.10 -1.58
N LEU A 200 -7.23 -17.11 -0.25
CA LEU A 200 -6.76 -18.19 0.60
C LEU A 200 -7.30 -19.59 0.25
N PRO A 201 -8.57 -19.77 -0.16
CA PRO A 201 -9.06 -21.09 -0.58
C PRO A 201 -8.29 -21.67 -1.76
N GLY A 202 -7.95 -20.84 -2.76
CA GLY A 202 -7.14 -21.24 -3.91
C GLY A 202 -5.70 -21.62 -3.52
N LEU A 203 -5.10 -20.87 -2.59
CA LEU A 203 -3.77 -21.19 -2.06
C LEU A 203 -3.76 -22.48 -1.25
N ALA A 204 -4.78 -22.69 -0.41
CA ALA A 204 -4.93 -23.93 0.36
C ALA A 204 -5.09 -25.15 -0.55
N ALA A 205 -5.89 -25.03 -1.63
CA ALA A 205 -6.04 -26.09 -2.62
C ALA A 205 -4.77 -26.35 -3.45
N ALA A 206 -3.94 -25.33 -3.65
CA ALA A 206 -2.65 -25.48 -4.33
C ALA A 206 -1.58 -26.22 -3.47
N ALA A 207 -1.65 -26.11 -2.14
CA ALA A 207 -0.62 -26.64 -1.25
C ALA A 207 -0.33 -28.15 -1.43
N PRO A 208 -1.30 -29.06 -1.49
CA PRO A 208 -1.02 -30.48 -1.76
C PRO A 208 -0.45 -30.72 -3.16
N LEU A 209 -0.83 -29.89 -4.15
CA LEU A 209 -0.29 -30.00 -5.51
C LEU A 209 1.18 -29.54 -5.58
N VAL A 210 1.56 -28.53 -4.76
CA VAL A 210 2.97 -28.14 -4.58
C VAL A 210 3.73 -29.26 -3.90
N ALA A 211 3.19 -29.83 -2.82
CA ALA A 211 3.85 -30.90 -2.06
C ALA A 211 4.09 -32.16 -2.88
N ALA A 212 3.20 -32.48 -3.81
CA ALA A 212 3.39 -33.57 -4.77
C ALA A 212 4.56 -33.33 -5.73
N ARG A 213 4.90 -32.07 -6.03
CA ARG A 213 6.00 -31.69 -6.94
C ARG A 213 7.31 -31.40 -6.22
N VAL A 214 7.22 -30.96 -4.96
CA VAL A 214 8.37 -30.55 -4.13
C VAL A 214 8.34 -31.33 -2.83
N PRO A 215 8.99 -32.50 -2.78
CA PRO A 215 9.03 -33.32 -1.58
C PRO A 215 9.58 -32.55 -0.38
N GLY A 216 8.88 -32.64 0.73
CA GLY A 216 9.31 -31.99 1.95
C GLY A 216 9.01 -30.49 2.06
N VAL A 217 8.31 -29.89 1.12
CA VAL A 217 7.94 -28.47 1.22
C VAL A 217 7.12 -28.19 2.48
N GLN A 218 7.36 -27.02 3.07
CA GLN A 218 6.66 -26.50 4.24
C GLN A 218 6.03 -25.16 3.88
N PHE A 219 4.92 -24.83 4.54
CA PHE A 219 4.15 -23.62 4.25
C PHE A 219 4.22 -22.63 5.40
N LEU A 220 4.51 -21.38 5.07
CA LEU A 220 4.62 -20.29 6.04
C LEU A 220 3.61 -19.20 5.64
N VAL A 221 2.55 -19.02 6.42
CA VAL A 221 1.44 -18.13 6.08
C VAL A 221 1.55 -16.83 6.86
N ALA A 222 1.68 -15.70 6.17
CA ALA A 222 1.66 -14.39 6.81
C ALA A 222 0.22 -13.96 7.09
N ARG A 223 -0.04 -13.52 8.32
CA ARG A 223 -1.32 -13.02 8.79
C ARG A 223 -1.19 -11.56 9.24
N ALA A 224 -2.03 -10.68 8.72
CA ALA A 224 -2.15 -9.33 9.24
C ALA A 224 -2.83 -9.35 10.64
N PRO A 225 -2.36 -8.53 11.61
CA PRO A 225 -2.84 -8.60 13.01
C PRO A 225 -4.36 -8.41 13.20
N ALA A 226 -5.00 -7.66 12.29
CA ALA A 226 -6.43 -7.34 12.38
C ALA A 226 -7.37 -8.41 11.81
N LEU A 227 -6.84 -9.55 11.35
CA LEU A 227 -7.65 -10.60 10.71
C LEU A 227 -8.08 -11.66 11.72
N ASP A 228 -9.35 -12.07 11.61
CA ASP A 228 -9.94 -13.10 12.47
C ASP A 228 -9.44 -14.51 12.13
N ASP A 229 -9.35 -15.37 13.13
CA ASP A 229 -8.92 -16.77 13.00
C ASP A 229 -9.77 -17.58 12.02
N GLY A 230 -11.08 -17.36 12.03
CA GLY A 230 -12.02 -18.05 11.14
C GLY A 230 -11.76 -17.88 9.65
N LEU A 231 -11.09 -16.79 9.25
CA LEU A 231 -10.70 -16.58 7.86
C LEU A 231 -9.64 -17.57 7.37
N PHE A 232 -8.90 -18.21 8.29
CA PHE A 232 -7.82 -19.15 7.99
C PHE A 232 -8.28 -20.62 8.00
N ALA A 233 -9.57 -20.91 8.22
CA ALA A 233 -10.15 -22.24 8.16
C ALA A 233 -9.80 -23.06 6.88
N PRO A 234 -9.64 -22.45 5.68
CA PRO A 234 -9.20 -23.21 4.51
C PRO A 234 -7.87 -23.97 4.69
N LEU A 235 -6.99 -23.53 5.60
CA LEU A 235 -5.73 -24.21 5.92
C LEU A 235 -5.89 -25.50 6.75
N ASP A 236 -7.08 -25.75 7.30
CA ASP A 236 -7.32 -26.99 8.05
C ASP A 236 -7.25 -28.22 7.13
N ALA A 237 -7.67 -28.07 5.87
CA ALA A 237 -7.49 -29.11 4.86
C ALA A 237 -6.00 -29.41 4.57
N VAL A 238 -5.15 -28.38 4.59
CA VAL A 238 -3.69 -28.52 4.41
C VAL A 238 -3.09 -29.29 5.60
N ARG A 239 -3.51 -28.97 6.84
CA ARG A 239 -3.08 -29.68 8.05
C ARG A 239 -3.58 -31.12 8.08
N ALA A 240 -4.85 -31.35 7.70
CA ALA A 240 -5.43 -32.68 7.60
C ALA A 240 -4.72 -33.58 6.59
N ALA A 241 -4.14 -33.00 5.55
CA ALA A 241 -3.29 -33.70 4.59
C ALA A 241 -1.85 -34.00 5.14
N GLY A 242 -1.58 -33.69 6.40
CA GLY A 242 -0.26 -33.90 7.05
C GLY A 242 0.83 -32.96 6.57
N LEU A 243 0.49 -31.86 5.91
CA LEU A 243 1.47 -30.91 5.42
C LEU A 243 1.85 -29.90 6.50
N PRO A 244 3.17 -29.62 6.71
CA PRO A 244 3.62 -28.63 7.67
C PRO A 244 3.17 -27.23 7.25
N VAL A 245 2.35 -26.58 8.07
CA VAL A 245 1.90 -25.21 7.86
C VAL A 245 1.92 -24.41 9.15
N ALA A 246 2.62 -23.29 9.15
CA ALA A 246 2.67 -22.34 10.24
C ALA A 246 1.99 -21.02 9.82
N ILE A 247 1.15 -20.45 10.71
CA ILE A 247 0.54 -19.13 10.53
C ILE A 247 1.26 -18.17 11.46
N VAL A 248 1.80 -17.08 10.91
CA VAL A 248 2.57 -16.08 11.65
C VAL A 248 1.90 -14.72 11.55
N THR A 249 1.59 -14.14 12.70
CA THR A 249 0.91 -12.85 12.80
C THR A 249 1.91 -11.71 12.96
N GLY A 250 1.81 -10.68 12.12
CA GLY A 250 2.52 -9.40 12.29
C GLY A 250 4.02 -9.41 11.95
N ALA A 251 4.58 -10.53 11.48
CA ALA A 251 6.00 -10.67 11.15
C ALA A 251 6.22 -10.95 9.66
N THR A 252 5.59 -10.16 8.79
CA THR A 252 5.65 -10.35 7.32
C THR A 252 7.09 -10.34 6.79
N ASP A 253 7.94 -9.47 7.30
CA ASP A 253 9.34 -9.37 6.86
C ASP A 253 10.16 -10.59 7.23
N ASP A 254 9.92 -11.18 8.42
CA ASP A 254 10.57 -12.46 8.81
C ASP A 254 10.07 -13.62 7.95
N VAL A 255 8.76 -13.64 7.61
CA VAL A 255 8.18 -14.63 6.68
C VAL A 255 8.85 -14.54 5.32
N LEU A 256 8.97 -13.35 4.76
CA LEU A 256 9.56 -13.10 3.45
C LEU A 256 11.06 -13.43 3.41
N ALA A 257 11.79 -13.03 4.45
CA ALA A 257 13.22 -13.33 4.57
C ALA A 257 13.53 -14.82 4.78
N SER A 258 12.55 -15.59 5.27
CA SER A 258 12.71 -17.02 5.55
C SER A 258 12.22 -17.93 4.42
N ALA A 259 11.56 -17.38 3.40
CA ALA A 259 10.97 -18.13 2.30
C ALA A 259 11.98 -18.39 1.16
N ASP A 260 11.91 -19.58 0.55
CA ASP A 260 12.64 -19.90 -0.68
C ASP A 260 11.87 -19.40 -1.92
N ALA A 261 10.54 -19.42 -1.84
CA ALA A 261 9.63 -18.78 -2.81
C ALA A 261 8.37 -18.26 -2.10
N VAL A 262 7.65 -17.36 -2.76
CA VAL A 262 6.49 -16.66 -2.21
C VAL A 262 5.32 -16.71 -3.19
N VAL A 263 4.11 -16.97 -2.69
CA VAL A 263 2.87 -16.68 -3.42
C VAL A 263 2.15 -15.56 -2.66
N THR A 264 1.97 -14.41 -3.30
CA THR A 264 1.44 -13.22 -2.64
C THR A 264 0.27 -12.60 -3.38
N ALA A 265 -0.73 -12.14 -2.65
CA ALA A 265 -1.73 -11.25 -3.21
C ALA A 265 -1.08 -9.95 -3.72
N SER A 266 -1.68 -9.36 -4.77
CA SER A 266 -1.19 -8.07 -5.29
C SER A 266 -1.36 -6.97 -4.26
N GLY A 267 -0.34 -6.14 -4.06
CA GLY A 267 -0.33 -5.03 -3.11
C GLY A 267 1.09 -4.69 -2.63
N THR A 268 1.18 -3.98 -1.52
CA THR A 268 2.45 -3.56 -0.89
C THR A 268 3.37 -4.73 -0.56
N ALA A 269 2.81 -5.91 -0.26
CA ALA A 269 3.56 -7.13 0.02
C ALA A 269 4.48 -7.56 -1.14
N THR A 270 4.13 -7.24 -2.40
CA THR A 270 4.98 -7.52 -3.56
C THR A 270 6.28 -6.70 -3.52
N VAL A 271 6.20 -5.45 -3.06
CA VAL A 271 7.38 -4.57 -2.87
C VAL A 271 8.23 -5.08 -1.70
N GLN A 272 7.61 -5.50 -0.58
CA GLN A 272 8.34 -6.11 0.53
C GLN A 272 9.07 -7.37 0.09
N ALA A 273 8.41 -8.28 -0.65
CA ALA A 273 9.03 -9.49 -1.19
C ALA A 273 10.22 -9.16 -2.10
N ALA A 274 10.10 -8.14 -2.95
CA ALA A 274 11.21 -7.67 -3.79
C ALA A 274 12.39 -7.15 -2.97
N LEU A 275 12.13 -6.42 -1.89
CA LEU A 275 13.18 -5.90 -1.00
C LEU A 275 13.92 -7.01 -0.25
N HIS A 276 13.25 -8.11 0.07
CA HIS A 276 13.87 -9.33 0.61
C HIS A 276 14.50 -10.22 -0.46
N GLY A 277 14.38 -9.87 -1.75
CA GLY A 277 14.88 -10.68 -2.86
C GLY A 277 14.19 -12.05 -2.97
N ALA A 278 12.98 -12.18 -2.46
CA ALA A 278 12.21 -13.41 -2.44
C ALA A 278 11.55 -13.66 -3.80
N PRO A 279 11.90 -14.75 -4.53
CA PRO A 279 11.22 -15.11 -5.77
C PRO A 279 9.73 -15.29 -5.52
N MET A 280 8.88 -14.72 -6.40
CA MET A 280 7.46 -14.69 -6.11
C MET A 280 6.56 -14.97 -7.31
N VAL A 281 5.33 -15.40 -6.98
CA VAL A 281 4.17 -15.44 -7.88
C VAL A 281 3.11 -14.50 -7.31
N ILE A 282 2.61 -13.59 -8.12
CA ILE A 282 1.54 -12.68 -7.73
C ILE A 282 0.20 -13.31 -8.10
N VAL A 283 -0.72 -13.33 -7.16
CA VAL A 283 -2.09 -13.81 -7.36
C VAL A 283 -3.08 -12.70 -7.05
N TYR A 284 -4.19 -12.67 -7.79
CA TYR A 284 -5.25 -11.72 -7.50
C TYR A 284 -6.61 -12.22 -7.95
N ARG A 285 -7.59 -12.13 -7.07
CA ARG A 285 -8.98 -12.47 -7.39
C ARG A 285 -9.93 -11.49 -6.72
N LEU A 286 -10.77 -10.89 -7.54
CA LEU A 286 -11.91 -10.08 -7.12
C LEU A 286 -13.20 -10.87 -7.32
N SER A 287 -14.29 -10.40 -6.71
CA SER A 287 -15.62 -10.90 -7.08
C SER A 287 -15.86 -10.68 -8.58
N ALA A 288 -16.59 -11.61 -9.22
CA ALA A 288 -16.85 -11.54 -10.67
C ALA A 288 -17.50 -10.21 -11.08
N PHE A 289 -18.39 -9.68 -10.25
CA PHE A 289 -19.04 -8.39 -10.49
C PHE A 289 -18.03 -7.22 -10.42
N THR A 290 -17.22 -7.17 -9.37
CA THR A 290 -16.20 -6.10 -9.20
C THR A 290 -15.18 -6.12 -10.34
N TYR A 291 -14.78 -7.32 -10.77
CA TYR A 291 -13.85 -7.48 -11.89
C TYR A 291 -14.45 -7.04 -13.22
N ALA A 292 -15.70 -7.47 -13.53
CA ALA A 292 -16.39 -7.13 -14.77
C ALA A 292 -16.56 -5.62 -14.92
N VAL A 293 -16.88 -4.91 -13.85
CA VAL A 293 -16.96 -3.45 -13.82
C VAL A 293 -15.57 -2.83 -13.89
N GLY A 294 -14.63 -3.29 -13.05
CA GLY A 294 -13.30 -2.70 -12.89
C GLY A 294 -12.44 -2.80 -14.15
N ARG A 295 -12.48 -3.91 -14.89
CA ARG A 295 -11.62 -4.14 -16.07
C ARG A 295 -11.83 -3.11 -17.19
N ARG A 296 -12.99 -2.43 -17.23
CA ARG A 296 -13.26 -1.34 -18.18
C ARG A 296 -12.49 -0.06 -17.86
N PHE A 297 -12.07 0.12 -16.62
CA PHE A 297 -11.43 1.33 -16.11
C PHE A 297 -9.94 1.13 -15.83
N VAL A 298 -9.48 -0.11 -15.69
CA VAL A 298 -8.08 -0.43 -15.41
C VAL A 298 -7.28 -0.47 -16.71
N ARG A 299 -6.34 0.46 -16.87
CA ARG A 299 -5.47 0.62 -18.06
C ARG A 299 -4.02 0.33 -17.72
N VAL A 300 -3.75 -0.77 -17.04
CA VAL A 300 -2.37 -1.14 -16.68
C VAL A 300 -1.94 -2.41 -17.37
N SER A 301 -0.67 -2.47 -17.73
CA SER A 301 -0.04 -3.67 -18.32
C SER A 301 0.23 -4.77 -17.30
N SER A 302 0.24 -4.45 -16.01
CA SER A 302 0.52 -5.36 -14.91
C SER A 302 -0.22 -4.95 -13.65
N TYR A 303 -0.57 -5.92 -12.82
CA TYR A 303 -1.26 -5.71 -11.54
C TYR A 303 -0.31 -5.63 -10.35
N GLY A 304 0.87 -6.25 -10.46
CA GLY A 304 1.89 -6.22 -9.42
C GLY A 304 2.78 -5.00 -9.50
N MET A 305 2.98 -4.32 -8.36
CA MET A 305 3.83 -3.11 -8.29
C MET A 305 5.26 -3.38 -8.77
N VAL A 306 5.81 -4.56 -8.52
CA VAL A 306 7.16 -4.92 -8.96
C VAL A 306 7.31 -4.95 -10.48
N ASN A 307 6.30 -5.46 -11.20
CA ASN A 307 6.27 -5.48 -12.66
C ASN A 307 6.09 -4.08 -13.24
N LEU A 308 5.25 -3.25 -12.59
CA LEU A 308 5.06 -1.84 -12.97
C LEU A 308 6.35 -1.03 -12.79
N VAL A 309 7.04 -1.20 -11.68
CA VAL A 309 8.34 -0.54 -11.41
C VAL A 309 9.41 -1.02 -12.39
N ALA A 310 9.41 -2.32 -12.73
CA ALA A 310 10.32 -2.90 -13.70
C ALA A 310 10.02 -2.49 -15.15
N GLY A 311 8.80 -2.00 -15.43
CA GLY A 311 8.33 -1.72 -16.80
C GLY A 311 8.14 -2.96 -17.68
N ARG A 312 8.21 -4.17 -17.11
CA ARG A 312 8.04 -5.46 -17.77
C ARG A 312 7.62 -6.54 -16.78
N LEU A 313 7.12 -7.66 -17.27
CA LEU A 313 6.84 -8.83 -16.45
C LEU A 313 8.15 -9.50 -16.02
N ILE A 314 8.52 -9.34 -14.76
CA ILE A 314 9.66 -10.00 -14.11
C ILE A 314 9.23 -11.12 -13.16
N VAL A 315 7.97 -11.06 -12.70
CA VAL A 315 7.33 -12.09 -11.88
C VAL A 315 5.99 -12.49 -12.50
N PRO A 316 5.59 -13.76 -12.46
CA PRO A 316 4.31 -14.20 -13.00
C PRO A 316 3.15 -13.63 -12.21
N GLU A 317 2.07 -13.27 -12.92
CA GLU A 317 0.81 -12.79 -12.36
C GLU A 317 -0.31 -13.75 -12.76
N LEU A 318 -0.92 -14.40 -11.78
CA LEU A 318 -2.07 -15.26 -11.96
C LEU A 318 -3.34 -14.51 -11.51
N ILE A 319 -4.05 -13.94 -12.47
CA ILE A 319 -5.16 -13.02 -12.21
C ILE A 319 -6.48 -13.68 -12.59
N GLN A 320 -7.48 -13.61 -11.70
CA GLN A 320 -8.83 -14.10 -11.93
C GLN A 320 -8.88 -15.58 -12.40
N ASP A 321 -9.21 -15.83 -13.66
CA ASP A 321 -9.35 -17.17 -14.21
C ASP A 321 -8.00 -17.92 -14.35
N GLN A 322 -6.89 -17.19 -14.43
CA GLN A 322 -5.55 -17.75 -14.39
C GLN A 322 -5.13 -18.20 -12.99
N PHE A 323 -5.77 -17.67 -11.94
CA PHE A 323 -5.52 -18.07 -10.57
C PHE A 323 -6.22 -19.40 -10.28
N THR A 324 -5.63 -20.50 -10.70
CA THR A 324 -6.07 -21.87 -10.38
C THR A 324 -5.04 -22.55 -9.46
N PRO A 325 -5.45 -23.53 -8.64
CA PRO A 325 -4.54 -24.29 -7.78
C PRO A 325 -3.38 -24.94 -8.58
N GLU A 326 -3.66 -25.43 -9.78
CA GLU A 326 -2.69 -26.08 -10.68
C GLU A 326 -1.65 -25.08 -11.19
N ALA A 327 -2.08 -23.89 -11.61
CA ALA A 327 -1.18 -22.83 -12.09
C ALA A 327 -0.30 -22.31 -10.94
N VAL A 328 -0.88 -22.07 -9.76
CA VAL A 328 -0.11 -21.69 -8.56
C VAL A 328 0.93 -22.76 -8.23
N ALA A 329 0.54 -24.04 -8.23
CA ALA A 329 1.44 -25.13 -7.92
C ALA A 329 2.55 -25.30 -8.96
N ALA A 330 2.26 -25.09 -10.25
CA ALA A 330 3.27 -25.15 -11.31
C ALA A 330 4.33 -24.05 -11.14
N GLU A 331 3.88 -22.79 -10.95
CA GLU A 331 4.76 -21.65 -10.79
C GLU A 331 5.58 -21.72 -9.50
N ALA A 332 4.94 -22.03 -8.36
CA ALA A 332 5.61 -22.15 -7.06
C ALA A 332 6.64 -23.30 -7.05
N ALA A 333 6.28 -24.48 -7.57
CA ALA A 333 7.19 -25.60 -7.66
C ALA A 333 8.41 -25.28 -8.56
N SER A 334 8.18 -24.62 -9.69
CA SER A 334 9.28 -24.20 -10.56
C SER A 334 10.24 -23.24 -9.85
N LEU A 335 9.73 -22.25 -9.08
CA LEU A 335 10.60 -21.35 -8.29
C LEU A 335 11.38 -22.07 -7.19
N LEU A 336 10.83 -23.15 -6.62
CA LEU A 336 11.48 -23.95 -5.57
C LEU A 336 12.50 -24.96 -6.11
N THR A 337 12.35 -25.41 -7.37
CA THR A 337 13.17 -26.50 -7.94
C THR A 337 14.13 -26.04 -9.06
N ASP A 338 13.74 -25.02 -9.82
CA ASP A 338 14.60 -24.41 -10.86
C ASP A 338 15.41 -23.25 -10.28
N ARG A 339 16.62 -23.58 -9.83
CA ARG A 339 17.54 -22.61 -9.24
C ARG A 339 17.90 -21.48 -10.22
N ALA A 340 18.06 -21.78 -11.50
CA ALA A 340 18.45 -20.78 -12.50
C ALA A 340 17.34 -19.75 -12.70
N ARG A 341 16.07 -20.19 -12.72
CA ARG A 341 14.89 -19.33 -12.78
C ARG A 341 14.77 -18.46 -11.54
N ALA A 342 14.89 -19.04 -10.34
CA ALA A 342 14.82 -18.31 -9.09
C ALA A 342 15.91 -17.24 -8.98
N GLU A 343 17.15 -17.56 -9.35
CA GLU A 343 18.26 -16.61 -9.37
C GLU A 343 18.10 -15.51 -10.42
N ALA A 344 17.56 -15.81 -11.60
CA ALA A 344 17.23 -14.80 -12.60
C ALA A 344 16.20 -13.81 -12.05
N MET A 345 15.15 -14.32 -11.40
CA MET A 345 14.14 -13.46 -10.77
C MET A 345 14.74 -12.61 -9.63
N ARG A 346 15.62 -13.16 -8.79
CA ARG A 346 16.32 -12.39 -7.75
C ARG A 346 17.13 -11.21 -8.33
N ARG A 347 17.81 -11.41 -9.47
CA ARG A 347 18.52 -10.32 -10.16
C ARG A 347 17.58 -9.23 -10.64
N ASP A 348 16.43 -9.60 -11.20
CA ASP A 348 15.41 -8.63 -11.62
C ASP A 348 14.84 -7.86 -10.42
N LEU A 349 14.54 -8.55 -9.31
CA LEU A 349 14.07 -7.94 -8.08
C LEU A 349 15.12 -7.00 -7.46
N ALA A 350 16.41 -7.33 -7.53
CA ALA A 350 17.49 -6.44 -7.10
C ALA A 350 17.52 -5.14 -7.93
N THR A 351 17.24 -5.22 -9.23
CA THR A 351 17.10 -4.03 -10.10
C THR A 351 15.91 -3.18 -9.65
N VAL A 352 14.75 -3.79 -9.39
CA VAL A 352 13.58 -3.08 -8.85
C VAL A 352 13.93 -2.40 -7.52
N ARG A 353 14.58 -3.12 -6.59
CA ARG A 353 15.03 -2.55 -5.32
C ARG A 353 15.90 -1.29 -5.52
N ALA A 354 16.82 -1.32 -6.47
CA ALA A 354 17.68 -0.17 -6.77
C ALA A 354 16.88 1.05 -7.27
N THR A 355 15.79 0.85 -8.01
CA THR A 355 14.95 1.93 -8.51
C THR A 355 14.03 2.54 -7.44
N LEU A 356 13.79 1.86 -6.33
CA LEU A 356 12.96 2.37 -5.21
C LEU A 356 13.67 3.48 -4.39
N GLY A 357 14.91 3.81 -4.73
CA GLY A 357 15.71 4.85 -4.10
C GLY A 357 16.63 4.34 -3.00
N SER A 358 17.47 5.24 -2.49
CA SER A 358 18.37 4.96 -1.39
C SER A 358 17.65 5.00 -0.02
N PRO A 359 18.21 4.40 1.04
CA PRO A 359 17.74 4.57 2.41
C PRO A 359 17.51 6.02 2.81
N GLY A 360 16.61 6.27 3.76
CA GLY A 360 16.30 7.62 4.27
C GLY A 360 15.09 8.27 3.60
N ALA A 361 14.15 7.49 3.01
CA ALA A 361 12.93 8.01 2.37
C ALA A 361 12.09 8.87 3.32
N SER A 362 11.83 8.40 4.55
CA SER A 362 11.06 9.15 5.55
C SER A 362 11.77 10.45 5.98
N ARG A 363 13.10 10.44 6.06
CA ARG A 363 13.87 11.67 6.35
C ARG A 363 13.83 12.69 5.21
N ARG A 364 13.86 12.23 3.94
CA ARG A 364 13.67 13.12 2.79
C ARG A 364 12.27 13.71 2.79
N ALA A 365 11.25 12.90 3.05
CA ALA A 365 9.87 13.36 3.19
C ALA A 365 9.73 14.39 4.33
N ALA A 366 10.32 14.14 5.50
CA ALA A 366 10.32 15.07 6.63
C ALA A 366 11.00 16.40 6.29
N ARG A 367 12.15 16.37 5.64
CA ARG A 367 12.84 17.59 5.16
C ARG A 367 11.98 18.37 4.18
N ALA A 368 11.32 17.70 3.24
CA ALA A 368 10.44 18.34 2.28
C ALA A 368 9.22 19.04 2.93
N LEU A 369 8.84 18.65 4.16
CA LEU A 369 7.84 19.34 4.97
C LEU A 369 8.41 20.58 5.69
N GLY A 370 9.68 20.52 6.13
CA GLY A 370 10.32 21.57 6.92
C GLY A 370 10.98 22.69 6.09
N THR A 371 11.36 22.43 4.84
CA THR A 371 11.95 23.44 3.96
C THR A 371 10.86 24.37 3.45
N GLY A 372 10.58 25.42 4.20
CA GLY A 372 9.46 26.36 4.05
C GLY A 372 9.46 27.24 2.81
N ASP A 373 9.96 26.81 1.68
CA ASP A 373 9.76 27.50 0.40
C ASP A 373 8.59 26.93 -0.40
N PHE A 374 7.40 27.03 0.20
CA PHE A 374 6.12 26.84 -0.50
C PHE A 374 5.66 28.14 -1.19
N SER A 375 6.54 29.15 -1.31
CA SER A 375 6.18 30.54 -1.63
C SER A 375 6.31 30.92 -3.09
N THR A 376 6.69 30.06 -4.01
CA THR A 376 6.79 30.43 -5.41
C THR A 376 5.64 29.90 -6.25
N ASP A 377 4.95 30.82 -6.91
CA ASP A 377 3.98 30.69 -8.02
C ASP A 377 2.48 30.49 -7.72
N ARG A 378 1.96 31.02 -6.64
CA ARG A 378 0.49 31.08 -6.50
C ARG A 378 -0.18 32.38 -6.95
N ALA A 379 0.56 33.41 -7.28
CA ALA A 379 0.01 34.71 -7.65
C ALA A 379 -0.64 34.77 -9.04
N MET A 380 -0.57 33.74 -9.85
CA MET A 380 -1.00 33.81 -11.27
C MET A 380 -2.10 32.85 -11.71
N LYS A 381 -2.95 32.36 -10.81
CA LYS A 381 -4.12 31.57 -11.25
C LYS A 381 -5.39 31.88 -10.46
N GLU A 382 -5.77 33.16 -10.37
CA GLU A 382 -7.18 33.48 -10.18
C GLU A 382 -7.88 33.30 -11.56
N PRO A 383 -8.97 32.55 -11.65
CA PRO A 383 -9.76 32.54 -12.87
C PRO A 383 -10.41 33.93 -13.01
N GLU A 384 -10.22 34.56 -14.16
CA GLU A 384 -11.03 35.72 -14.55
C GLU A 384 -12.51 35.38 -14.39
N VAL A 385 -13.12 35.96 -13.38
CA VAL A 385 -14.59 36.00 -13.26
C VAL A 385 -15.08 36.89 -14.36
N GLY A 386 -15.59 36.27 -15.43
CA GLY A 386 -16.16 36.97 -16.58
C GLY A 386 -17.17 38.00 -16.10
N ARG A 387 -16.86 39.30 -16.34
CA ARG A 387 -17.82 40.40 -16.22
C ARG A 387 -18.93 40.13 -17.21
N ALA A 388 -20.14 39.94 -16.69
CA ALA A 388 -21.37 39.87 -17.46
C ALA A 388 -21.56 41.17 -18.26
N ASN A 389 -21.84 41.01 -19.54
CA ASN A 389 -22.23 42.04 -20.48
C ASN A 389 -23.28 43.01 -19.95
N ASP A 390 -22.91 44.26 -19.77
CA ASP A 390 -23.83 45.38 -19.84
C ASP A 390 -24.26 45.56 -21.31
N ARG A 391 -25.51 45.28 -21.62
CA ARG A 391 -26.15 45.68 -22.84
C ARG A 391 -26.53 47.15 -22.76
N PRO A 392 -26.17 47.99 -23.73
CA PRO A 392 -26.75 49.36 -23.79
C PRO A 392 -28.19 49.29 -24.28
N THR A 393 -29.09 49.88 -23.54
CA THR A 393 -30.44 50.24 -23.98
C THR A 393 -30.34 51.39 -24.95
N SER A 394 -30.59 51.14 -26.26
CA SER A 394 -30.89 52.20 -27.20
C SER A 394 -32.38 52.47 -27.16
N GLY A 395 -32.74 53.66 -26.67
CA GLY A 395 -34.06 54.26 -26.89
C GLY A 395 -34.10 54.92 -28.29
N SER A 396 -35.20 54.79 -28.90
CA SER A 396 -36.05 55.73 -29.65
C SER A 396 -37.07 54.96 -30.44
#